data_58955dc0be6c41b8b0eec1ae136b1160
#
_entry.id   58955dc0be6c41b8b0eec1ae136b1160
#
_cell.length_a   1.000
_cell.length_b   1.000
_cell.length_c   1.000
_cell.angle_alpha   90.00
_cell.angle_beta   90.00
_cell.angle_gamma   90.00
#
_symmetry.space_group_name_H-M   'P 1'
#
loop_
_entity.id
_entity.type
_entity.pdbx_description
1 polymer ?
#
loop_
_entity_poly.entity_id
_entity_poly.type
_entity_poly.pdbx_seq_one_letter_code
_entity_poly.pdbx_strand_id
1 'polypeptide(L)'
;MTQIKVENATMGYEGVPVIKDLSFQINEGDYVCIVGENGSGKTTLMKGILGLNPPLKGSITYNGLDKNEIGYLPQKKNIQKDFPASVMEVVLSGCINRKYHIFHNKKDKENAIRHLQMVNMLDYKKHSFSQLSGGQQQRILLARALCATEKVIVLDEPVTGLDPIATADMYSLIKDINHKGITVIMVTHDINMAVRQASHILHISAGTEGRNFFGTAHQYVHSSVGSKFLLTECPCDVCTHSHNKEAK
;
A
#
# COMPACT_ATOMS: atom_id res chain seq x y z
N MET A 1 -12.54 11.42 7.62
CA MET A 1 -11.99 12.80 7.36
C MET A 1 -10.94 12.68 6.26
N THR A 2 -10.85 13.66 5.31
CA THR A 2 -9.84 13.58 4.22
C THR A 2 -8.44 13.69 4.81
N GLN A 3 -7.60 12.70 4.55
CA GLN A 3 -6.23 12.59 5.08
C GLN A 3 -5.18 13.03 4.05
N ILE A 4 -5.37 12.62 2.78
CA ILE A 4 -4.50 13.01 1.66
C ILE A 4 -5.39 13.52 0.53
N LYS A 5 -5.07 14.71 -0.01
CA LYS A 5 -5.76 15.30 -1.15
C LYS A 5 -4.76 15.60 -2.26
N VAL A 6 -5.06 15.13 -3.45
CA VAL A 6 -4.30 15.36 -4.67
C VAL A 6 -5.16 16.23 -5.58
N GLU A 7 -4.65 17.39 -6.02
CA GLU A 7 -5.40 18.37 -6.82
C GLU A 7 -4.62 18.75 -8.07
N ASN A 8 -5.19 18.42 -9.24
CA ASN A 8 -4.66 18.73 -10.58
C ASN A 8 -3.15 18.40 -10.71
N ALA A 9 -2.74 17.30 -10.07
CA ALA A 9 -1.33 16.94 -9.98
C ALA A 9 -0.82 16.40 -11.31
N THR A 10 0.22 17.03 -11.83
CA THR A 10 1.04 16.54 -12.94
C THR A 10 2.37 16.07 -12.35
N MET A 11 2.72 14.82 -12.58
CA MET A 11 3.89 14.19 -11.96
C MET A 11 4.79 13.56 -13.02
N GLY A 12 6.08 13.60 -12.79
CA GLY A 12 7.08 13.10 -13.74
C GLY A 12 8.50 13.25 -13.24
N TYR A 13 9.46 13.11 -14.14
CA TYR A 13 10.89 13.22 -13.85
C TYR A 13 11.52 14.21 -14.83
N GLU A 14 12.48 15.02 -14.35
CA GLU A 14 13.27 15.97 -15.18
C GLU A 14 12.39 16.86 -16.08
N GLY A 15 11.21 17.27 -15.56
CA GLY A 15 10.26 18.09 -16.30
C GLY A 15 9.39 17.34 -17.31
N VAL A 16 9.61 16.03 -17.53
CA VAL A 16 8.80 15.20 -18.44
C VAL A 16 7.63 14.60 -17.66
N PRO A 17 6.37 14.96 -18.00
CA PRO A 17 5.20 14.45 -17.29
C PRO A 17 4.93 12.99 -17.65
N VAL A 18 4.68 12.16 -16.61
CA VAL A 18 4.23 10.76 -16.71
C VAL A 18 2.73 10.65 -16.41
N ILE A 19 2.27 11.41 -15.42
CA ILE A 19 0.86 11.52 -15.06
C ILE A 19 0.45 12.98 -15.22
N LYS A 20 -0.76 13.22 -15.76
CA LYS A 20 -1.28 14.58 -15.97
C LYS A 20 -2.64 14.75 -15.31
N ASP A 21 -2.84 15.92 -14.69
CA ASP A 21 -4.12 16.43 -14.19
C ASP A 21 -4.89 15.43 -13.30
N LEU A 22 -4.17 14.73 -12.42
CA LEU A 22 -4.76 13.76 -11.52
C LEU A 22 -5.34 14.45 -10.29
N SER A 23 -6.63 14.17 -9.97
CA SER A 23 -7.29 14.67 -8.77
C SER A 23 -8.05 13.55 -8.08
N PHE A 24 -7.80 13.36 -6.77
CA PHE A 24 -8.54 12.43 -5.91
C PHE A 24 -8.27 12.74 -4.43
N GLN A 25 -9.02 12.08 -3.55
CA GLN A 25 -8.83 12.22 -2.11
C GLN A 25 -8.87 10.85 -1.43
N ILE A 26 -8.08 10.70 -0.38
CA ILE A 26 -8.02 9.51 0.46
C ILE A 26 -8.48 9.92 1.86
N ASN A 27 -9.48 9.24 2.40
CA ASN A 27 -9.99 9.48 3.72
C ASN A 27 -9.36 8.53 4.74
N GLU A 28 -9.48 8.89 6.00
CA GLU A 28 -9.05 8.06 7.12
C GLU A 28 -9.78 6.71 7.10
N GLY A 29 -9.01 5.63 7.22
CA GLY A 29 -9.51 4.27 7.17
C GLY A 29 -9.78 3.73 5.76
N ASP A 30 -9.58 4.50 4.70
CA ASP A 30 -9.71 3.98 3.33
C ASP A 30 -8.67 2.88 3.06
N TYR A 31 -9.08 1.90 2.25
CA TYR A 31 -8.19 0.96 1.60
C TYR A 31 -8.19 1.25 0.11
N VAL A 32 -7.17 1.95 -0.36
CA VAL A 32 -7.04 2.39 -1.76
C VAL A 32 -6.05 1.48 -2.50
N CYS A 33 -6.50 0.84 -3.58
CA CYS A 33 -5.61 0.13 -4.49
C CYS A 33 -5.29 0.97 -5.73
N ILE A 34 -4.00 1.19 -5.98
CA ILE A 34 -3.49 1.83 -7.20
C ILE A 34 -3.15 0.73 -8.19
N VAL A 35 -3.88 0.68 -9.30
CA VAL A 35 -3.73 -0.32 -10.35
C VAL A 35 -3.44 0.34 -11.70
N GLY A 36 -3.06 -0.45 -12.69
CA GLY A 36 -2.77 0.02 -14.05
C GLY A 36 -1.59 -0.72 -14.67
N GLU A 37 -1.36 -0.50 -15.94
CA GLU A 37 -0.30 -1.16 -16.73
C GLU A 37 1.11 -0.81 -16.25
N ASN A 38 2.10 -1.60 -16.65
CA ASN A 38 3.50 -1.27 -16.39
C ASN A 38 3.87 0.02 -17.13
N GLY A 39 4.60 0.90 -16.45
CA GLY A 39 4.95 2.22 -17.00
C GLY A 39 3.86 3.29 -16.90
N SER A 40 2.65 2.99 -16.37
CA SER A 40 1.58 3.98 -16.26
C SER A 40 1.84 5.11 -15.23
N GLY A 41 2.88 4.98 -14.39
CA GLY A 41 3.22 6.02 -13.42
C GLY A 41 2.87 5.69 -11.96
N LYS A 42 2.41 4.48 -11.64
CA LYS A 42 2.06 4.07 -10.26
C LYS A 42 3.16 4.40 -9.25
N THR A 43 4.40 4.04 -9.57
CA THR A 43 5.57 4.35 -8.72
C THR A 43 5.85 5.85 -8.63
N THR A 44 5.59 6.61 -9.69
CA THR A 44 5.74 8.07 -9.71
C THR A 44 4.74 8.73 -8.77
N LEU A 45 3.46 8.31 -8.83
CA LEU A 45 2.43 8.76 -7.91
C LEU A 45 2.75 8.39 -6.46
N MET A 46 3.12 7.14 -6.23
CA MET A 46 3.49 6.67 -4.90
C MET A 46 4.62 7.50 -4.29
N LYS A 47 5.69 7.78 -5.05
CA LYS A 47 6.78 8.66 -4.61
C LYS A 47 6.29 10.09 -4.31
N GLY A 48 5.30 10.58 -5.05
CA GLY A 48 4.65 11.86 -4.75
C GLY A 48 3.90 11.83 -3.42
N ILE A 49 3.08 10.80 -3.19
CA ILE A 49 2.36 10.60 -1.93
C ILE A 49 3.32 10.47 -0.74
N LEU A 50 4.48 9.86 -0.93
CA LEU A 50 5.54 9.78 0.08
C LEU A 50 6.32 11.10 0.25
N GLY A 51 6.05 12.12 -0.58
CA GLY A 51 6.78 13.39 -0.58
C GLY A 51 8.23 13.29 -1.10
N LEU A 52 8.59 12.19 -1.74
CA LEU A 52 9.93 11.94 -2.30
C LEU A 52 10.11 12.58 -3.68
N ASN A 53 9.00 12.84 -4.39
CA ASN A 53 8.99 13.47 -5.71
C ASN A 53 7.81 14.45 -5.78
N PRO A 54 8.02 15.76 -5.59
CA PRO A 54 6.95 16.73 -5.62
C PRO A 54 6.31 16.82 -7.02
N PRO A 55 5.01 17.14 -7.12
CA PRO A 55 4.36 17.31 -8.42
C PRO A 55 4.97 18.46 -9.19
N LEU A 56 5.03 18.32 -10.53
CA LEU A 56 5.46 19.37 -11.46
C LEU A 56 4.43 20.50 -11.53
N LYS A 57 3.13 20.15 -11.39
CA LYS A 57 1.99 21.07 -11.30
C LYS A 57 0.95 20.51 -10.34
N GLY A 58 0.09 21.37 -9.82
CA GLY A 58 -0.91 21.00 -8.82
C GLY A 58 -0.31 20.78 -7.43
N SER A 59 -1.01 20.05 -6.58
CA SER A 59 -0.58 19.87 -5.19
C SER A 59 -0.95 18.51 -4.61
N ILE A 60 -0.19 18.09 -3.58
CA ILE A 60 -0.54 17.00 -2.68
C ILE A 60 -0.51 17.57 -1.28
N THR A 61 -1.67 17.56 -0.62
CA THR A 61 -1.83 18.10 0.74
C THR A 61 -2.17 16.98 1.73
N TYR A 62 -1.70 17.15 2.97
CA TYR A 62 -1.84 16.17 4.05
C TYR A 62 -2.55 16.85 5.22
N ASN A 63 -3.73 16.34 5.61
CA ASN A 63 -4.53 16.89 6.69
C ASN A 63 -4.34 16.04 7.95
N GLY A 64 -3.82 16.64 9.01
CA GLY A 64 -3.58 15.94 10.27
C GLY A 64 -2.54 14.80 10.18
N LEU A 65 -1.70 14.82 9.15
CA LEU A 65 -0.69 13.81 8.86
C LEU A 65 0.64 14.50 8.52
N ASP A 66 1.72 14.17 9.23
CA ASP A 66 3.09 14.51 8.78
C ASP A 66 3.54 13.47 7.75
N LYS A 67 4.26 13.91 6.70
CA LYS A 67 4.83 13.00 5.70
C LYS A 67 5.73 11.92 6.31
N ASN A 68 6.40 12.23 7.42
CA ASN A 68 7.23 11.31 8.17
C ASN A 68 6.40 10.26 8.96
N GLU A 69 5.08 10.45 9.08
CA GLU A 69 4.15 9.52 9.71
C GLU A 69 3.53 8.54 8.68
N ILE A 70 4.02 8.52 7.45
CA ILE A 70 3.61 7.54 6.43
C ILE A 70 4.55 6.35 6.48
N GLY A 71 4.03 5.18 6.83
CA GLY A 71 4.77 3.94 6.76
C GLY A 71 4.93 3.48 5.31
N TYR A 72 6.11 2.98 4.94
CA TYR A 72 6.36 2.54 3.57
C TYR A 72 6.98 1.13 3.52
N LEU A 73 6.32 0.25 2.79
CA LEU A 73 6.83 -1.07 2.41
C LEU A 73 7.20 -1.03 0.92
N PRO A 74 8.49 -0.95 0.57
CA PRO A 74 8.95 -0.93 -0.82
C PRO A 74 8.78 -2.28 -1.49
N GLN A 75 8.68 -2.26 -2.81
CA GLN A 75 8.77 -3.45 -3.64
C GLN A 75 10.07 -4.20 -3.32
N LYS A 76 9.97 -5.51 -3.14
CA LYS A 76 11.10 -6.36 -2.81
C LYS A 76 12.10 -6.38 -3.99
N LYS A 77 13.15 -5.57 -3.89
CA LYS A 77 14.37 -5.74 -4.68
C LYS A 77 15.29 -6.66 -3.90
N ASN A 78 16.08 -7.49 -4.59
CA ASN A 78 16.99 -8.46 -3.99
C ASN A 78 17.66 -7.92 -2.72
N ILE A 79 17.17 -8.38 -1.55
CA ILE A 79 17.81 -8.09 -0.28
C ILE A 79 19.10 -8.89 -0.29
N GLN A 80 20.23 -8.25 0.03
CA GLN A 80 21.51 -8.95 0.15
C GLN A 80 21.33 -10.16 1.06
N LYS A 81 21.67 -11.35 0.55
CA LYS A 81 21.48 -12.63 1.26
C LYS A 81 22.17 -12.67 2.61
N ASP A 82 23.21 -11.84 2.81
CA ASP A 82 24.06 -11.82 3.99
C ASP A 82 23.84 -10.58 4.87
N PHE A 83 22.62 -10.01 4.88
CA PHE A 83 22.33 -8.86 5.75
C PHE A 83 22.36 -9.28 7.24
N PRO A 84 23.39 -8.88 8.01
CA PRO A 84 23.65 -9.43 9.35
C PRO A 84 22.80 -8.70 10.42
N ALA A 85 21.49 -8.68 10.27
CA ALA A 85 20.60 -8.06 11.25
C ALA A 85 19.59 -9.07 11.78
N SER A 86 19.30 -8.97 13.07
CA SER A 86 18.18 -9.67 13.68
C SER A 86 16.85 -9.07 13.25
N VAL A 87 15.78 -9.87 13.32
CA VAL A 87 14.40 -9.41 13.07
C VAL A 87 14.07 -8.18 13.90
N MET A 88 14.45 -8.15 15.18
CA MET A 88 14.18 -7.01 16.06
C MET A 88 14.89 -5.73 15.57
N GLU A 89 16.13 -5.81 15.11
CA GLU A 89 16.87 -4.65 14.58
C GLU A 89 16.22 -4.13 13.29
N VAL A 90 15.80 -5.03 12.39
CA VAL A 90 15.06 -4.64 11.17
C VAL A 90 13.78 -3.89 11.53
N VAL A 91 12.98 -4.40 12.46
CA VAL A 91 11.71 -3.76 12.84
C VAL A 91 11.95 -2.43 13.55
N LEU A 92 12.91 -2.37 14.48
CA LEU A 92 13.29 -1.14 15.17
C LEU A 92 13.77 -0.04 14.23
N SER A 93 14.39 -0.40 13.09
CA SER A 93 14.81 0.59 12.10
C SER A 93 13.63 1.39 11.52
N GLY A 94 12.38 0.92 11.65
CA GLY A 94 11.18 1.67 11.31
C GLY A 94 10.82 2.77 12.31
N CYS A 95 11.34 2.73 13.54
CA CYS A 95 11.04 3.72 14.58
C CYS A 95 11.90 4.99 14.50
N ILE A 96 12.82 5.11 13.52
CA ILE A 96 13.84 6.19 13.44
C ILE A 96 13.25 7.57 13.10
N ASN A 97 11.99 7.65 12.65
CA ASN A 97 11.36 8.92 12.23
C ASN A 97 11.11 9.95 13.36
N ARG A 98 11.53 9.65 14.59
CA ARG A 98 11.39 10.60 15.72
C ARG A 98 12.62 11.49 15.80
N LYS A 99 12.42 12.79 15.61
CA LYS A 99 13.46 13.83 15.79
C LYS A 99 14.24 13.58 17.09
N TYR A 100 15.58 13.44 16.98
CA TYR A 100 16.55 13.44 18.08
C TYR A 100 16.87 12.13 18.84
N HIS A 101 16.55 10.93 18.37
CA HIS A 101 17.01 9.72 19.06
C HIS A 101 17.98 8.91 18.21
N ILE A 102 19.26 8.89 18.63
CA ILE A 102 20.31 8.01 18.07
C ILE A 102 20.14 6.57 18.59
N PHE A 103 19.48 6.40 19.74
CA PHE A 103 19.24 5.10 20.36
C PHE A 103 17.74 4.81 20.51
N HIS A 104 17.38 3.54 20.30
CA HIS A 104 16.01 3.07 20.55
C HIS A 104 15.71 3.05 22.04
N ASN A 105 14.62 3.71 22.44
CA ASN A 105 14.17 3.74 23.82
C ASN A 105 13.25 2.53 24.14
N LYS A 106 12.78 2.44 25.39
CA LYS A 106 11.86 1.37 25.83
C LYS A 106 10.55 1.36 25.01
N LYS A 107 10.01 2.53 24.72
CA LYS A 107 8.76 2.68 23.93
C LYS A 107 8.92 2.19 22.49
N ASP A 108 10.06 2.41 21.86
CA ASP A 108 10.35 1.89 20.51
C ASP A 108 10.39 0.36 20.50
N LYS A 109 11.00 -0.25 21.54
CA LYS A 109 11.03 -1.72 21.69
C LYS A 109 9.63 -2.30 21.92
N GLU A 110 8.82 -1.67 22.76
CA GLU A 110 7.42 -2.07 22.99
C GLU A 110 6.60 -1.95 21.72
N ASN A 111 6.79 -0.88 20.94
CA ASN A 111 6.14 -0.68 19.64
C ASN A 111 6.56 -1.76 18.63
N ALA A 112 7.84 -2.06 18.54
CA ALA A 112 8.35 -3.13 17.67
C ALA A 112 7.78 -4.52 18.04
N ILE A 113 7.69 -4.84 19.35
CA ILE A 113 7.09 -6.07 19.85
C ILE A 113 5.62 -6.14 19.46
N ARG A 114 4.85 -5.06 19.65
CA ARG A 114 3.42 -4.99 19.27
C ARG A 114 3.23 -5.28 17.78
N HIS A 115 4.06 -4.69 16.91
CA HIS A 115 3.94 -4.92 15.47
C HIS A 115 4.43 -6.30 15.04
N LEU A 116 5.45 -6.87 15.71
CA LEU A 116 5.82 -8.27 15.50
C LEU A 116 4.70 -9.24 15.88
N GLN A 117 3.98 -8.96 16.97
CA GLN A 117 2.78 -9.73 17.34
C GLN A 117 1.69 -9.61 16.28
N MET A 118 1.44 -8.37 15.79
CA MET A 118 0.40 -8.10 14.77
C MET A 118 0.64 -8.88 13.47
N VAL A 119 1.91 -9.08 13.09
CA VAL A 119 2.27 -9.84 11.87
C VAL A 119 2.58 -11.32 12.15
N ASN A 120 2.31 -11.83 13.36
CA ASN A 120 2.57 -13.21 13.79
C ASN A 120 4.05 -13.63 13.66
N MET A 121 4.99 -12.75 14.01
CA MET A 121 6.43 -12.96 13.88
C MET A 121 7.23 -12.73 15.18
N LEU A 122 6.55 -12.66 16.33
CA LEU A 122 7.19 -12.35 17.60
C LEU A 122 8.25 -13.40 18.00
N ASP A 123 7.98 -14.68 17.76
CA ASP A 123 8.88 -15.77 18.14
C ASP A 123 10.21 -15.71 17.38
N TYR A 124 10.20 -15.07 16.21
CA TYR A 124 11.38 -14.89 15.36
C TYR A 124 12.24 -13.66 15.72
N LYS A 125 11.88 -12.89 16.76
CA LYS A 125 12.52 -11.59 17.07
C LYS A 125 14.04 -11.61 17.21
N LYS A 126 14.62 -12.77 17.61
CA LYS A 126 16.07 -12.96 17.77
C LYS A 126 16.74 -13.67 16.58
N HIS A 127 15.96 -14.16 15.61
CA HIS A 127 16.50 -14.84 14.44
C HIS A 127 17.16 -13.85 13.49
N SER A 128 18.10 -14.33 12.69
CA SER A 128 18.65 -13.56 11.59
C SER A 128 17.57 -13.34 10.51
N PHE A 129 17.42 -12.11 10.04
CA PHE A 129 16.47 -11.78 8.99
C PHE A 129 16.74 -12.55 7.68
N SER A 130 18.02 -12.81 7.37
CA SER A 130 18.44 -13.56 6.18
C SER A 130 18.02 -15.03 6.17
N GLN A 131 17.77 -15.62 7.35
CA GLN A 131 17.38 -17.04 7.49
C GLN A 131 15.86 -17.25 7.32
N LEU A 132 15.09 -16.18 7.20
CA LEU A 132 13.63 -16.25 7.07
C LEU A 132 13.21 -16.56 5.62
N SER A 133 12.07 -17.27 5.47
CA SER A 133 11.42 -17.43 4.17
C SER A 133 11.00 -16.09 3.57
N GLY A 134 10.76 -16.04 2.26
CA GLY A 134 10.32 -14.83 1.56
C GLY A 134 9.07 -14.20 2.16
N GLY A 135 8.06 -15.00 2.51
CA GLY A 135 6.84 -14.54 3.16
C GLY A 135 7.08 -14.01 4.58
N GLN A 136 7.93 -14.70 5.36
CA GLN A 136 8.32 -14.22 6.69
C GLN A 136 9.08 -12.90 6.63
N GLN A 137 10.03 -12.76 5.69
CA GLN A 137 10.74 -11.49 5.47
C GLN A 137 9.77 -10.36 5.14
N GLN A 138 8.78 -10.63 4.28
CA GLN A 138 7.78 -9.62 3.89
C GLN A 138 6.92 -9.18 5.08
N ARG A 139 6.51 -10.11 5.96
CA ARG A 139 5.81 -9.79 7.22
C ARG A 139 6.67 -8.92 8.15
N ILE A 140 7.98 -9.20 8.25
CA ILE A 140 8.90 -8.37 9.05
C ILE A 140 9.03 -6.96 8.48
N LEU A 141 9.13 -6.82 7.14
CA LEU A 141 9.18 -5.51 6.50
C LEU A 141 7.86 -4.74 6.66
N LEU A 142 6.72 -5.43 6.70
CA LEU A 142 5.42 -4.83 7.03
C LEU A 142 5.41 -4.33 8.48
N ALA A 143 5.89 -5.13 9.44
CA ALA A 143 6.02 -4.70 10.84
C ALA A 143 6.94 -3.47 10.98
N ARG A 144 8.04 -3.43 10.24
CA ARG A 144 8.94 -2.28 10.17
C ARG A 144 8.22 -1.03 9.66
N ALA A 145 7.43 -1.15 8.59
CA ALA A 145 6.65 -0.03 8.04
C ALA A 145 5.60 0.47 9.05
N LEU A 146 4.94 -0.42 9.78
CA LEU A 146 3.99 -0.10 10.83
C LEU A 146 4.63 0.61 12.04
N CYS A 147 5.92 0.38 12.32
CA CYS A 147 6.63 1.11 13.36
C CYS A 147 6.78 2.62 13.06
N ALA A 148 6.73 3.01 11.79
CA ALA A 148 6.83 4.40 11.38
C ALA A 148 5.49 5.15 11.48
N THR A 149 4.34 4.44 11.54
CA THR A 149 3.01 5.04 11.44
C THR A 149 1.96 4.34 12.30
N GLU A 150 0.96 5.12 12.70
CA GLU A 150 -0.32 4.62 13.22
C GLU A 150 -1.50 5.09 12.36
N LYS A 151 -1.24 5.80 11.24
CA LYS A 151 -2.26 6.48 10.42
C LYS A 151 -2.34 5.97 8.99
N VAL A 152 -1.23 5.98 8.26
CA VAL A 152 -1.19 5.67 6.81
C VAL A 152 -0.03 4.76 6.48
N ILE A 153 -0.30 3.67 5.77
CA ILE A 153 0.74 2.79 5.22
C ILE A 153 0.64 2.71 3.69
N VAL A 154 1.79 2.85 3.04
CA VAL A 154 1.93 2.69 1.58
C VAL A 154 2.67 1.39 1.30
N LEU A 155 2.07 0.52 0.49
CA LEU A 155 2.58 -0.81 0.16
C LEU A 155 2.82 -0.90 -1.35
N ASP A 156 4.06 -1.15 -1.74
CA ASP A 156 4.43 -1.30 -3.15
C ASP A 156 4.59 -2.77 -3.51
N GLU A 157 3.59 -3.33 -4.18
CA GLU A 157 3.52 -4.74 -4.59
C GLU A 157 3.89 -5.73 -3.46
N PRO A 158 3.17 -5.72 -2.32
CA PRO A 158 3.57 -6.41 -1.10
C PRO A 158 3.61 -7.94 -1.21
N VAL A 159 2.99 -8.51 -2.24
CA VAL A 159 2.86 -9.97 -2.44
C VAL A 159 3.72 -10.51 -3.57
N THR A 160 4.46 -9.65 -4.28
CA THR A 160 5.27 -10.07 -5.44
C THR A 160 6.35 -11.08 -5.02
N GLY A 161 6.35 -12.24 -5.70
CA GLY A 161 7.31 -13.33 -5.47
C GLY A 161 6.99 -14.20 -4.24
N LEU A 162 5.78 -14.10 -3.68
CA LEU A 162 5.26 -15.02 -2.66
C LEU A 162 4.53 -16.19 -3.32
N ASP A 163 4.53 -17.34 -2.63
CA ASP A 163 3.66 -18.44 -2.98
C ASP A 163 2.17 -18.11 -2.71
N PRO A 164 1.20 -18.89 -3.25
CA PRO A 164 -0.21 -18.59 -3.10
C PRO A 164 -0.71 -18.52 -1.64
N ILE A 165 -0.18 -19.36 -0.75
CA ILE A 165 -0.57 -19.37 0.67
C ILE A 165 -0.06 -18.11 1.36
N ALA A 166 1.22 -17.80 1.22
CA ALA A 166 1.81 -16.59 1.77
C ALA A 166 1.16 -15.31 1.21
N THR A 167 0.72 -15.34 -0.06
CA THR A 167 -0.03 -14.25 -0.70
C THR A 167 -1.38 -14.04 -0.02
N ALA A 168 -2.18 -15.09 0.16
CA ALA A 168 -3.48 -15.02 0.82
C ALA A 168 -3.36 -14.51 2.27
N ASP A 169 -2.38 -15.04 3.00
CA ASP A 169 -2.07 -14.62 4.36
C ASP A 169 -1.67 -13.15 4.45
N MET A 170 -0.88 -12.65 3.49
CA MET A 170 -0.46 -11.25 3.45
C MET A 170 -1.64 -10.33 3.19
N TYR A 171 -2.53 -10.66 2.27
CA TYR A 171 -3.75 -9.87 2.02
C TYR A 171 -4.68 -9.85 3.25
N SER A 172 -4.87 -11.00 3.92
CA SER A 172 -5.64 -11.06 5.17
C SER A 172 -5.05 -10.14 6.22
N LEU A 173 -3.73 -10.18 6.40
CA LEU A 173 -3.02 -9.35 7.36
C LEU A 173 -3.16 -7.84 7.05
N ILE A 174 -3.05 -7.45 5.78
CA ILE A 174 -3.24 -6.05 5.34
C ILE A 174 -4.68 -5.59 5.62
N LYS A 175 -5.67 -6.45 5.37
CA LYS A 175 -7.07 -6.19 5.68
C LYS A 175 -7.30 -6.00 7.18
N ASP A 176 -6.71 -6.83 8.03
CA ASP A 176 -6.79 -6.71 9.49
C ASP A 176 -6.17 -5.40 9.99
N ILE A 177 -5.07 -4.96 9.36
CA ILE A 177 -4.43 -3.67 9.65
C ILE A 177 -5.39 -2.52 9.30
N ASN A 178 -6.05 -2.58 8.14
CA ASN A 178 -7.02 -1.57 7.74
C ASN A 178 -8.24 -1.55 8.67
N HIS A 179 -8.78 -2.71 9.08
CA HIS A 179 -9.89 -2.80 10.04
C HIS A 179 -9.56 -2.20 11.41
N LYS A 180 -8.28 -2.04 11.75
CA LYS A 180 -7.82 -1.33 12.96
C LYS A 180 -7.77 0.19 12.77
N GLY A 181 -8.25 0.70 11.63
CA GLY A 181 -8.35 2.13 11.33
C GLY A 181 -7.13 2.71 10.60
N ILE A 182 -6.12 1.91 10.26
CA ILE A 182 -4.97 2.39 9.49
C ILE A 182 -5.38 2.50 8.02
N THR A 183 -5.18 3.66 7.42
CA THR A 183 -5.38 3.89 5.99
C THR A 183 -4.33 3.13 5.20
N VAL A 184 -4.77 2.34 4.21
CA VAL A 184 -3.90 1.53 3.36
C VAL A 184 -3.91 2.07 1.94
N ILE A 185 -2.73 2.34 1.39
CA ILE A 185 -2.52 2.66 -0.03
C ILE A 185 -1.64 1.56 -0.61
N MET A 186 -2.18 0.74 -1.50
CA MET A 186 -1.46 -0.40 -2.04
C MET A 186 -1.33 -0.30 -3.56
N VAL A 187 -0.10 -0.37 -4.05
CA VAL A 187 0.16 -0.58 -5.49
C VAL A 187 0.13 -2.08 -5.77
N THR A 188 -0.67 -2.49 -6.74
CA THR A 188 -0.76 -3.90 -7.16
C THR A 188 -1.08 -4.02 -8.65
N HIS A 189 -0.66 -5.12 -9.25
CA HIS A 189 -1.08 -5.52 -10.61
C HIS A 189 -2.22 -6.55 -10.57
N ASP A 190 -2.60 -7.06 -9.40
CA ASP A 190 -3.72 -7.99 -9.21
C ASP A 190 -5.03 -7.21 -9.04
N ILE A 191 -5.69 -6.94 -10.18
CA ILE A 191 -6.93 -6.17 -10.20
C ILE A 191 -8.08 -6.93 -9.54
N ASN A 192 -8.13 -8.26 -9.66
CA ASN A 192 -9.17 -9.06 -9.04
C ASN A 192 -9.12 -8.97 -7.52
N MET A 193 -7.92 -9.04 -6.94
CA MET A 193 -7.75 -8.86 -5.51
C MET A 193 -8.01 -7.42 -5.07
N ALA A 194 -7.61 -6.43 -5.88
CA ALA A 194 -7.91 -5.03 -5.61
C ALA A 194 -9.42 -4.79 -5.48
N VAL A 195 -10.23 -5.31 -6.42
CA VAL A 195 -11.70 -5.17 -6.38
C VAL A 195 -12.32 -5.84 -5.16
N ARG A 196 -11.78 -6.98 -4.71
CA ARG A 196 -12.30 -7.71 -3.54
C ARG A 196 -11.93 -7.10 -2.20
N GLN A 197 -10.80 -6.41 -2.10
CA GLN A 197 -10.23 -5.97 -0.83
C GLN A 197 -10.37 -4.46 -0.60
N ALA A 198 -10.27 -3.65 -1.67
CA ALA A 198 -10.20 -2.21 -1.55
C ALA A 198 -11.58 -1.57 -1.37
N SER A 199 -11.62 -0.48 -0.60
CA SER A 199 -12.77 0.44 -0.59
C SER A 199 -12.81 1.28 -1.86
N HIS A 200 -11.64 1.70 -2.35
CA HIS A 200 -11.49 2.54 -3.55
C HIS A 200 -10.39 2.02 -4.46
N ILE A 201 -10.56 2.23 -5.76
CA ILE A 201 -9.57 1.91 -6.80
C ILE A 201 -9.18 3.18 -7.53
N LEU A 202 -7.88 3.39 -7.63
CA LEU A 202 -7.27 4.37 -8.51
C LEU A 202 -6.61 3.62 -9.67
N HIS A 203 -7.20 3.68 -10.85
CA HIS A 203 -6.61 3.13 -12.07
C HIS A 203 -5.86 4.23 -12.82
N ILE A 204 -4.57 4.04 -13.03
CA ILE A 204 -3.73 4.92 -13.82
C ILE A 204 -3.51 4.28 -15.18
N SER A 205 -4.03 4.92 -16.22
CA SER A 205 -3.88 4.47 -17.60
C SER A 205 -2.53 4.91 -18.18
N ALA A 206 -1.89 4.05 -18.98
CA ALA A 206 -0.69 4.40 -19.69
C ALA A 206 -0.98 5.35 -20.86
N GLY A 207 -0.10 6.33 -21.10
CA GLY A 207 -0.18 7.27 -22.21
C GLY A 207 -1.04 8.51 -21.95
N THR A 208 -0.98 9.47 -22.90
CA THR A 208 -1.60 10.79 -22.76
C THR A 208 -3.10 10.79 -23.04
N GLU A 209 -3.66 9.73 -23.63
CA GLU A 209 -5.07 9.58 -23.97
C GLU A 209 -5.85 8.70 -23.01
N GLY A 210 -5.16 8.00 -22.09
CA GLY A 210 -5.74 7.15 -21.08
C GLY A 210 -6.50 7.97 -20.03
N ARG A 211 -7.77 7.63 -19.79
CA ARG A 211 -8.54 8.25 -18.69
C ARG A 211 -8.20 7.53 -17.38
N ASN A 212 -7.62 8.28 -16.45
CA ASN A 212 -7.49 7.79 -15.07
C ASN A 212 -8.89 7.64 -14.46
N PHE A 213 -9.05 6.67 -13.57
CA PHE A 213 -10.30 6.45 -12.85
C PHE A 213 -10.00 6.46 -11.34
N PHE A 214 -10.82 7.14 -10.57
CA PHE A 214 -10.87 7.03 -9.12
C PHE A 214 -12.32 6.89 -8.65
N GLY A 215 -12.59 5.87 -7.84
CA GLY A 215 -13.92 5.62 -7.30
C GLY A 215 -13.95 4.36 -6.43
N THR A 216 -15.13 3.99 -5.94
CA THR A 216 -15.30 2.76 -5.18
C THR A 216 -14.99 1.52 -6.03
N ALA A 217 -14.66 0.40 -5.40
CA ALA A 217 -14.45 -0.86 -6.11
C ALA A 217 -15.68 -1.24 -6.97
N HIS A 218 -16.89 -1.01 -6.46
CA HIS A 218 -18.13 -1.23 -7.20
C HIS A 218 -18.23 -0.33 -8.45
N GLN A 219 -17.97 0.97 -8.33
CA GLN A 219 -17.96 1.89 -9.47
C GLN A 219 -16.89 1.51 -10.52
N TYR A 220 -15.73 1.02 -10.06
CA TYR A 220 -14.68 0.57 -10.97
C TYR A 220 -15.12 -0.60 -11.84
N VAL A 221 -15.72 -1.63 -11.25
CA VAL A 221 -16.20 -2.82 -11.99
C VAL A 221 -17.17 -2.43 -13.11
N HIS A 222 -18.06 -1.47 -12.86
CA HIS A 222 -19.07 -1.01 -13.83
C HIS A 222 -18.57 0.14 -14.73
N SER A 223 -17.32 0.55 -14.61
CA SER A 223 -16.74 1.60 -15.46
C SER A 223 -16.25 1.04 -16.80
N SER A 224 -16.17 1.91 -17.81
CA SER A 224 -15.57 1.58 -19.10
C SER A 224 -14.08 1.23 -19.02
N VAL A 225 -13.42 1.65 -17.92
CA VAL A 225 -12.02 1.30 -17.63
C VAL A 225 -11.96 -0.08 -17.01
N GLY A 226 -12.71 -0.33 -15.95
CA GLY A 226 -12.67 -1.60 -15.21
C GLY A 226 -13.11 -2.80 -16.07
N SER A 227 -14.14 -2.64 -16.90
CA SER A 227 -14.64 -3.71 -17.78
C SER A 227 -13.60 -4.23 -18.78
N LYS A 228 -12.58 -3.46 -19.14
CA LYS A 228 -11.49 -3.90 -20.04
C LYS A 228 -10.47 -4.82 -19.35
N PHE A 229 -10.33 -4.70 -18.03
CA PHE A 229 -9.30 -5.40 -17.27
C PHE A 229 -9.85 -6.54 -16.40
N LEU A 230 -11.16 -6.59 -16.20
CA LEU A 230 -11.81 -7.66 -15.47
C LEU A 230 -12.28 -8.73 -16.46
N LEU A 231 -11.66 -9.91 -16.42
CA LEU A 231 -11.95 -11.03 -17.33
C LEU A 231 -13.17 -11.87 -16.90
N THR A 232 -13.79 -11.57 -15.75
CA THR A 232 -14.88 -12.36 -15.16
C THR A 232 -15.99 -11.45 -14.62
N GLU A 233 -17.19 -12.03 -14.42
CA GLU A 233 -18.31 -11.37 -13.74
C GLU A 233 -17.89 -10.72 -12.42
N CYS A 234 -18.56 -9.65 -12.05
CA CYS A 234 -18.25 -8.81 -10.89
C CYS A 234 -17.94 -9.64 -9.63
N PRO A 235 -16.71 -9.61 -9.10
CA PRO A 235 -16.35 -10.37 -7.90
C PRO A 235 -16.75 -9.66 -6.60
N CYS A 236 -17.52 -8.57 -6.65
CA CYS A 236 -17.92 -7.83 -5.46
C CYS A 236 -19.11 -8.50 -4.76
N ASP A 237 -19.08 -8.54 -3.42
CA ASP A 237 -20.13 -9.16 -2.60
C ASP A 237 -21.54 -8.56 -2.86
N VAL A 238 -21.61 -7.30 -3.31
CA VAL A 238 -22.86 -6.60 -3.62
C VAL A 238 -23.53 -7.18 -4.86
N CYS A 239 -22.76 -7.58 -5.89
CA CYS A 239 -23.31 -8.16 -7.12
C CYS A 239 -23.64 -9.65 -6.98
N THR A 240 -22.91 -10.40 -6.16
CA THR A 240 -23.20 -11.83 -5.90
C THR A 240 -24.54 -12.05 -5.18
N HIS A 241 -25.01 -11.07 -4.40
CA HIS A 241 -26.32 -11.14 -3.73
C HIS A 241 -27.50 -10.78 -4.64
N SER A 242 -27.30 -10.07 -5.77
CA SER A 242 -28.39 -9.73 -6.70
C SER A 242 -28.73 -10.89 -7.67
N HIS A 243 -27.75 -11.69 -8.09
CA HIS A 243 -28.01 -12.83 -8.97
C HIS A 243 -28.75 -14.01 -8.30
N ASN A 244 -28.68 -14.13 -6.96
CA ASN A 244 -29.42 -15.18 -6.24
C ASN A 244 -30.91 -14.83 -5.97
N LYS A 245 -31.39 -13.64 -6.35
CA LYS A 245 -32.81 -13.24 -6.18
C LYS A 245 -33.66 -13.41 -7.45
N GLU A 246 -33.05 -13.60 -8.61
CA GLU A 246 -33.77 -13.79 -9.87
C GLU A 246 -33.91 -15.28 -10.30
N ALA A 247 -33.36 -16.21 -9.48
CA ALA A 247 -33.42 -17.66 -9.74
C ALA A 247 -34.38 -18.39 -8.77
N LYS A 248 -35.49 -17.75 -8.39
CA LYS A 248 -36.61 -18.45 -7.68
C LYS A 248 -37.94 -18.07 -8.28
#